data_93825c90bf1ab58db42a9d38fa1244f2
#
_entry.id   93825c90bf1ab58db42a9d38fa1244f2
#
_cell.length_a   1.000
_cell.length_b   1.000
_cell.length_c   1.000
_cell.angle_alpha   90.00
_cell.angle_beta   90.00
_cell.angle_gamma   90.00
#
_symmetry.space_group_name_H-M   'P 1'
#
loop_
_entity.id
_entity.type
_entity.pdbx_description
1 polymer ?
#
loop_
_entity_poly.entity_id
_entity_poly.type
_entity_poly.pdbx_seq_one_letter_code
_entity_poly.pdbx_strand_id
1 'polypeptide(L)'
;MNRTLIAIATAGLLASGAAVAGQTNMYAAEASHQGLVAVQYGYDRSDDRSANINEREARIKDRIQRGMHDGSLTDREARRLYRELADIEGKERAFRSDGRLDGRESAELNRDLDGLASNLRDQRHDEQRRY
;
A
#
# COMPACT_ATOMS: atom_id res chain seq x y z
N MET A 1 -29.04 -2.06 19.23
CA MET A 1 -29.83 -2.64 18.12
C MET A 1 -30.41 -1.49 17.32
N ASN A 2 -29.72 -1.00 16.32
CA ASN A 2 -30.28 -0.03 15.36
C ASN A 2 -29.88 -0.46 13.95
N ARG A 3 -30.89 -1.00 13.24
CA ARG A 3 -30.78 -1.43 11.85
C ARG A 3 -31.28 -0.27 10.98
N THR A 4 -30.39 0.39 10.27
CA THR A 4 -30.73 1.40 9.28
C THR A 4 -30.97 0.70 7.94
N LEU A 5 -32.21 0.68 7.50
CA LEU A 5 -32.62 0.17 6.20
C LEU A 5 -32.37 1.26 5.14
N ILE A 6 -31.56 0.95 4.14
CA ILE A 6 -31.37 1.79 2.96
C ILE A 6 -32.36 1.34 1.91
N ALA A 7 -33.33 2.20 1.58
CA ALA A 7 -34.30 2.00 0.52
C ALA A 7 -33.66 2.30 -0.84
N ILE A 8 -33.67 1.31 -1.74
CA ILE A 8 -33.26 1.48 -3.14
C ILE A 8 -34.51 1.86 -3.93
N ALA A 9 -34.57 3.09 -4.42
CA ALA A 9 -35.62 3.53 -5.33
C ALA A 9 -35.20 3.22 -6.79
N THR A 10 -35.87 2.26 -7.40
CA THR A 10 -35.80 1.98 -8.84
C THR A 10 -36.82 2.83 -9.55
N ALA A 11 -36.40 3.85 -10.30
CA ALA A 11 -37.27 4.57 -11.21
C ALA A 11 -37.04 4.04 -12.65
N GLY A 12 -38.01 3.24 -13.13
CA GLY A 12 -38.09 2.88 -14.53
C GLY A 12 -38.76 4.01 -15.33
N LEU A 13 -38.16 4.38 -16.45
CA LEU A 13 -38.77 5.26 -17.43
C LEU A 13 -38.77 4.57 -18.79
N LEU A 14 -39.95 4.11 -19.20
CA LEU A 14 -40.26 3.72 -20.56
C LEU A 14 -40.60 5.00 -21.35
N ALA A 15 -39.94 5.27 -22.42
CA ALA A 15 -40.37 6.26 -23.41
C ALA A 15 -40.26 5.66 -24.81
N SER A 16 -41.47 5.48 -25.39
CA SER A 16 -41.74 5.05 -26.76
C SER A 16 -41.43 6.18 -27.76
N GLY A 17 -40.84 5.80 -28.85
CA GLY A 17 -40.97 6.16 -30.22
C GLY A 17 -41.28 7.58 -30.68
N ALA A 18 -40.50 8.09 -31.63
CA ALA A 18 -40.95 8.56 -32.92
C ALA A 18 -39.71 8.94 -33.78
N ALA A 19 -39.66 8.35 -34.96
CA ALA A 19 -38.68 8.74 -35.99
C ALA A 19 -39.12 10.06 -36.62
N VAL A 20 -38.19 11.04 -36.66
CA VAL A 20 -38.24 12.16 -37.61
C VAL A 20 -36.87 12.31 -38.23
N ALA A 21 -36.86 12.16 -39.56
CA ALA A 21 -35.68 12.32 -40.39
C ALA A 21 -35.28 13.81 -40.50
N GLY A 22 -33.98 14.04 -40.44
CA GLY A 22 -33.32 15.14 -41.13
C GLY A 22 -33.27 16.45 -40.37
N GLN A 23 -32.19 16.61 -39.60
CA GLN A 23 -31.45 17.85 -39.52
C GLN A 23 -30.10 17.52 -38.86
N THR A 24 -29.02 17.80 -39.58
CA THR A 24 -27.65 17.75 -39.07
C THR A 24 -27.50 18.74 -37.93
N ASN A 25 -27.64 18.26 -36.74
CA ASN A 25 -27.50 19.08 -35.55
C ASN A 25 -26.04 19.02 -35.07
N MET A 26 -25.29 20.06 -35.42
CA MET A 26 -23.88 20.28 -34.98
C MET A 26 -23.76 20.59 -33.48
N TYR A 27 -24.81 20.39 -32.69
CA TYR A 27 -24.81 20.67 -31.25
C TYR A 27 -24.84 19.41 -30.37
N ALA A 28 -24.66 18.22 -30.96
CA ALA A 28 -24.66 16.97 -30.20
C ALA A 28 -23.31 16.60 -29.54
N ALA A 29 -22.31 17.49 -29.65
CA ALA A 29 -20.97 17.19 -29.11
C ALA A 29 -20.73 17.68 -27.68
N GLU A 30 -21.65 18.45 -27.08
CA GLU A 30 -21.41 19.02 -25.75
C GLU A 30 -22.21 18.42 -24.61
N ALA A 31 -23.13 17.51 -24.88
CA ALA A 31 -23.97 16.93 -23.85
C ALA A 31 -23.38 15.66 -23.16
N SER A 32 -22.19 15.22 -23.59
CA SER A 32 -21.60 13.97 -23.08
C SER A 32 -20.64 14.18 -21.91
N HIS A 33 -20.46 15.39 -21.41
CA HIS A 33 -19.51 15.68 -20.33
C HIS A 33 -20.15 16.05 -18.99
N GLN A 34 -21.50 16.01 -18.92
CA GLN A 34 -22.19 16.27 -17.66
C GLN A 34 -22.75 14.95 -17.13
N GLY A 35 -22.00 14.28 -16.27
CA GLY A 35 -22.61 13.23 -15.48
C GLY A 35 -21.78 12.03 -15.08
N LEU A 36 -20.59 11.88 -15.58
CA LEU A 36 -19.64 10.97 -14.96
C LEU A 36 -18.68 11.81 -14.11
N VAL A 37 -19.18 12.31 -12.99
CA VAL A 37 -18.30 12.45 -11.84
C VAL A 37 -17.91 11.02 -11.56
N ALA A 38 -16.83 10.56 -12.19
CA ALA A 38 -16.07 9.45 -11.65
C ALA A 38 -15.78 9.90 -10.22
N VAL A 39 -16.52 9.35 -9.26
CA VAL A 39 -16.06 9.31 -7.88
C VAL A 39 -14.79 8.50 -8.00
N GLN A 40 -13.73 9.19 -8.37
CA GLN A 40 -12.40 8.72 -8.22
C GLN A 40 -12.26 8.61 -6.71
N TYR A 41 -12.64 7.43 -6.19
CA TYR A 41 -12.12 7.00 -4.91
C TYR A 41 -10.64 7.17 -5.11
N GLY A 42 -10.10 8.26 -4.58
CA GLY A 42 -8.69 8.49 -4.58
C GLY A 42 -8.13 7.30 -3.83
N TYR A 43 -7.67 6.32 -4.60
CA TYR A 43 -6.81 5.28 -4.06
C TYR A 43 -5.70 6.05 -3.39
N ASP A 44 -5.78 6.14 -2.07
CA ASP A 44 -4.77 6.86 -1.32
C ASP A 44 -3.51 6.02 -1.43
N ARG A 45 -2.60 6.47 -2.31
CA ARG A 45 -1.31 5.82 -2.50
C ARG A 45 -0.54 5.67 -1.18
N SER A 46 -0.97 6.29 -0.11
CA SER A 46 -0.40 6.13 1.22
C SER A 46 -0.70 4.74 1.79
N ASP A 47 -1.89 4.19 1.54
CA ASP A 47 -2.24 2.83 1.98
C ASP A 47 -1.40 1.79 1.25
N ASP A 48 -1.19 1.94 -0.06
CA ASP A 48 -0.32 1.06 -0.85
C ASP A 48 1.14 1.15 -0.37
N ARG A 49 1.63 2.35 -0.04
CA ARG A 49 2.99 2.55 0.50
C ARG A 49 3.14 1.87 1.85
N SER A 50 2.17 2.06 2.74
CA SER A 50 2.16 1.43 4.07
C SER A 50 2.11 -0.09 3.96
N ALA A 51 1.24 -0.64 3.10
CA ALA A 51 1.18 -2.08 2.87
C ALA A 51 2.51 -2.64 2.35
N ASN A 52 3.18 -1.93 1.45
CA ASN A 52 4.50 -2.32 0.92
C ASN A 52 5.59 -2.31 2.01
N ILE A 53 5.63 -1.29 2.88
CA ILE A 53 6.57 -1.22 4.00
C ILE A 53 6.33 -2.38 4.96
N ASN A 54 5.09 -2.59 5.42
CA ASN A 54 4.74 -3.67 6.33
C ASN A 54 5.11 -5.06 5.78
N GLU A 55 4.90 -5.29 4.49
CA GLU A 55 5.28 -6.54 3.84
C GLU A 55 6.81 -6.73 3.81
N ARG A 56 7.58 -5.67 3.60
CA ARG A 56 9.05 -5.73 3.63
C ARG A 56 9.57 -6.01 5.04
N GLU A 57 9.02 -5.37 6.05
CA GLU A 57 9.33 -5.62 7.46
C GLU A 57 9.07 -7.09 7.84
N ALA A 58 7.90 -7.61 7.46
CA ALA A 58 7.54 -9.00 7.69
C ALA A 58 8.53 -9.97 7.01
N ARG A 59 8.94 -9.69 5.77
CA ARG A 59 9.95 -10.50 5.07
C ARG A 59 11.32 -10.48 5.75
N ILE A 60 11.75 -9.32 6.27
CA ILE A 60 13.03 -9.21 7.00
C ILE A 60 12.94 -10.00 8.31
N LYS A 61 11.86 -9.84 9.05
CA LYS A 61 11.61 -10.56 10.31
C LYS A 61 11.66 -12.07 10.12
N ASP A 62 10.99 -12.58 9.09
CA ASP A 62 11.00 -14.00 8.74
C ASP A 62 12.40 -14.49 8.35
N ARG A 63 13.19 -13.68 7.64
CA ARG A 63 14.58 -14.02 7.30
C ARG A 63 15.50 -14.05 8.52
N ILE A 64 15.30 -13.17 9.51
CA ILE A 64 16.04 -13.20 10.78
C ILE A 64 15.69 -14.49 11.53
N GLN A 65 14.42 -14.84 11.64
CA GLN A 65 13.98 -16.07 12.29
C GLN A 65 14.56 -17.32 11.65
N ARG A 66 14.54 -17.37 10.31
CA ARG A 66 15.18 -18.49 9.58
C ARG A 66 16.68 -18.55 9.83
N GLY A 67 17.37 -17.40 9.83
CA GLY A 67 18.81 -17.35 10.14
C GLY A 67 19.17 -17.85 11.54
N MET A 68 18.31 -17.58 12.53
CA MET A 68 18.47 -18.15 13.87
C MET A 68 18.21 -19.65 13.89
N HIS A 69 17.24 -20.12 13.13
CA HIS A 69 16.86 -21.52 13.10
C HIS A 69 17.90 -22.39 12.38
N ASP A 70 18.46 -21.91 11.29
CA ASP A 70 19.48 -22.61 10.49
C ASP A 70 20.91 -22.38 10.98
N GLY A 71 21.08 -21.58 12.05
CA GLY A 71 22.36 -21.29 12.67
C GLY A 71 23.25 -20.31 11.87
N SER A 72 22.70 -19.71 10.80
CA SER A 72 23.41 -18.69 10.02
C SER A 72 23.40 -17.28 10.65
N LEU A 73 22.74 -17.13 11.80
CA LEU A 73 22.77 -15.95 12.66
C LEU A 73 22.93 -16.37 14.11
N THR A 74 23.85 -15.76 14.80
CA THR A 74 23.96 -15.87 16.25
C THR A 74 22.84 -15.10 16.94
N ASP A 75 22.50 -15.45 18.16
CA ASP A 75 21.53 -14.72 19.01
C ASP A 75 21.89 -13.23 19.16
N ARG A 76 23.18 -12.91 19.19
CA ARG A 76 23.65 -11.54 19.34
C ARG A 76 23.39 -10.72 18.07
N GLU A 77 23.61 -11.28 16.91
CA GLU A 77 23.34 -10.66 15.60
C GLU A 77 21.85 -10.51 15.37
N ALA A 78 21.07 -11.55 15.65
CA ALA A 78 19.62 -11.49 15.56
C ALA A 78 19.03 -10.39 16.45
N ARG A 79 19.49 -10.27 17.72
CA ARG A 79 19.04 -9.18 18.61
C ARG A 79 19.41 -7.80 18.08
N ARG A 80 20.52 -7.66 17.39
CA ARG A 80 20.93 -6.39 16.78
C ARG A 80 19.99 -6.05 15.61
N LEU A 81 19.76 -6.99 14.71
CA LEU A 81 18.86 -6.81 13.56
C LEU A 81 17.42 -6.50 14.00
N TYR A 82 16.92 -7.16 15.05
CA TYR A 82 15.60 -6.84 15.60
C TYR A 82 15.51 -5.44 16.20
N ARG A 83 16.58 -4.92 16.81
CA ARG A 83 16.60 -3.52 17.27
C ARG A 83 16.56 -2.54 16.11
N GLU A 84 17.37 -2.77 15.07
CA GLU A 84 17.36 -1.95 13.86
C GLU A 84 15.96 -1.96 13.20
N LEU A 85 15.30 -3.13 13.14
CA LEU A 85 13.92 -3.23 12.63
C LEU A 85 12.93 -2.46 13.51
N ALA A 86 13.03 -2.58 14.82
CA ALA A 86 12.16 -1.85 15.75
C ALA A 86 12.32 -0.32 15.66
N ASP A 87 13.54 0.16 15.38
CA ASP A 87 13.81 1.58 15.14
C ASP A 87 13.13 2.06 13.85
N ILE A 88 13.14 1.24 12.78
CA ILE A 88 12.45 1.53 11.51
C ILE A 88 10.93 1.55 11.72
N GLU A 89 10.37 0.55 12.40
CA GLU A 89 8.94 0.51 12.77
C GLU A 89 8.55 1.72 13.65
N GLY A 90 9.45 2.18 14.51
CA GLY A 90 9.28 3.39 15.30
C GLY A 90 9.21 4.65 14.45
N LYS A 91 10.10 4.75 13.45
CA LYS A 91 10.13 5.83 12.47
C LYS A 91 8.87 5.83 11.61
N GLU A 92 8.41 4.65 11.16
CA GLU A 92 7.14 4.53 10.41
C GLU A 92 5.95 5.06 11.20
N ARG A 93 5.85 4.68 12.49
CA ARG A 93 4.77 5.21 13.36
C ARG A 93 4.84 6.72 13.52
N ALA A 94 6.04 7.29 13.60
CA ALA A 94 6.23 8.74 13.68
C ALA A 94 5.78 9.44 12.39
N PHE A 95 6.16 8.92 11.23
CA PHE A 95 5.76 9.43 9.92
C PHE A 95 4.24 9.36 9.72
N ARG A 96 3.60 8.29 10.16
CA ARG A 96 2.15 8.10 10.07
C ARG A 96 1.34 8.86 11.14
N SER A 97 1.96 9.67 11.96
CA SER A 97 1.25 10.41 13.03
C SER A 97 0.22 11.40 12.49
N ASP A 98 0.35 11.88 11.26
CA ASP A 98 -0.61 12.71 10.54
C ASP A 98 -1.70 11.90 9.80
N GLY A 99 -1.66 10.57 9.90
CA GLY A 99 -2.60 9.63 9.27
C GLY A 99 -2.21 9.19 7.87
N ARG A 100 -1.06 9.62 7.32
CA ARG A 100 -0.63 9.27 5.97
C ARG A 100 0.88 9.08 5.89
N LEU A 101 1.31 8.21 4.97
CA LEU A 101 2.72 8.03 4.61
C LEU A 101 2.98 8.72 3.27
N ASP A 102 3.74 9.80 3.27
CA ASP A 102 4.06 10.51 2.03
C ASP A 102 5.14 9.80 1.19
N GLY A 103 5.41 10.32 -0.02
CA GLY A 103 6.38 9.69 -0.93
C GLY A 103 7.83 9.80 -0.45
N ARG A 104 8.19 10.84 0.31
CA ARG A 104 9.53 11.04 0.87
C ARG A 104 9.77 10.13 2.04
N GLU A 105 8.81 10.06 2.96
CA GLU A 105 8.83 9.19 4.13
C GLU A 105 8.91 7.72 3.72
N SER A 106 8.08 7.32 2.76
CA SER A 106 8.15 5.97 2.18
C SER A 106 9.50 5.68 1.53
N ALA A 107 10.10 6.63 0.81
CA ALA A 107 11.42 6.46 0.22
C ALA A 107 12.54 6.37 1.27
N GLU A 108 12.39 7.06 2.40
CA GLU A 108 13.32 6.99 3.52
C GLU A 108 13.23 5.63 4.22
N LEU A 109 12.03 5.18 4.58
CA LEU A 109 11.82 3.85 5.17
C LEU A 109 12.32 2.73 4.26
N ASN A 110 12.09 2.84 2.96
CA ASN A 110 12.61 1.86 2.01
C ASN A 110 14.13 1.80 2.00
N ARG A 111 14.83 2.93 2.09
CA ARG A 111 16.30 2.96 2.20
C ARG A 111 16.80 2.31 3.49
N ASP A 112 16.14 2.59 4.61
CA ASP A 112 16.47 2.00 5.90
C ASP A 112 16.27 0.47 5.87
N LEU A 113 15.17 0.00 5.29
CA LEU A 113 14.90 -1.44 5.09
C LEU A 113 15.89 -2.10 4.12
N ASP A 114 16.36 -1.39 3.09
CA ASP A 114 17.41 -1.89 2.19
C ASP A 114 18.73 -2.05 2.93
N GLY A 115 19.10 -1.09 3.80
CA GLY A 115 20.26 -1.15 4.67
C GLY A 115 20.21 -2.35 5.61
N LEU A 116 19.07 -2.52 6.32
CA LEU A 116 18.86 -3.64 7.22
C LEU A 116 18.91 -4.99 6.49
N ALA A 117 18.32 -5.08 5.30
CA ALA A 117 18.36 -6.29 4.47
C ALA A 117 19.78 -6.62 3.97
N SER A 118 20.64 -5.61 3.77
CA SER A 118 22.05 -5.79 3.44
C SER A 118 22.82 -6.31 4.66
N ASN A 119 22.68 -5.65 5.82
CA ASN A 119 23.30 -6.09 7.08
C ASN A 119 22.94 -7.55 7.41
N LEU A 120 21.68 -7.93 7.23
CA LEU A 120 21.24 -9.31 7.42
C LEU A 120 21.94 -10.28 6.46
N ARG A 121 22.15 -9.90 5.21
CA ARG A 121 22.88 -10.73 4.23
C ARG A 121 24.33 -10.93 4.64
N ASP A 122 25.00 -9.84 5.00
CA ASP A 122 26.43 -9.85 5.33
C ASP A 122 26.70 -10.72 6.57
N GLN A 123 25.88 -10.58 7.62
CA GLN A 123 26.01 -11.39 8.82
C GLN A 123 25.79 -12.89 8.56
N ARG A 124 24.84 -13.26 7.71
CA ARG A 124 24.63 -14.66 7.31
C ARG A 124 25.77 -15.23 6.49
N HIS A 125 26.46 -14.42 5.69
CA HIS A 125 27.62 -14.87 4.89
C HIS A 125 28.88 -15.02 5.71
N ASP A 126 29.08 -14.21 6.75
CA ASP A 126 30.26 -14.27 7.58
C ASP A 126 30.31 -15.56 8.42
N GLU A 127 29.16 -16.07 8.87
CA GLU A 127 29.10 -17.37 9.54
C GLU A 127 29.44 -18.54 8.62
N GLN A 128 29.03 -18.49 7.34
CA GLN A 128 29.36 -19.54 6.36
C GLN A 128 30.85 -19.62 6.02
N ARG A 129 31.64 -18.57 6.30
CA ARG A 129 33.10 -18.54 6.08
C ARG A 129 33.90 -19.04 7.27
N ARG A 130 33.27 -19.25 8.42
CA ARG A 130 33.93 -19.71 9.65
C ARG A 130 34.03 -21.23 9.78
N TYR A 131 33.44 -21.94 8.84
CA TYR A 131 33.50 -23.40 8.69
C TYR A 131 34.11 -23.75 7.33
#